data_d173699a555e5ffdf748af0dd0b1ffbd
#
_entry.id   d173699a555e5ffdf748af0dd0b1ffbd
#
_cell.length_a   1.000
_cell.length_b   1.000
_cell.length_c   1.000
_cell.angle_alpha   90.00
_cell.angle_beta   90.00
_cell.angle_gamma   90.00
#
_symmetry.space_group_name_H-M   'P 1'
#
loop_
_entity.id
_entity.type
_entity.pdbx_description
1 polymer ?
#
loop_
_entity_poly.entity_id
_entity_poly.type
_entity_poly.pdbx_seq_one_letter_code
_entity_poly.pdbx_strand_id
1 'polypeptide(L)'
;CINLENRTLSFLPGPTPNTVRSADGKVFTAPKSWVLLPPGDAALTRRIKAAGDCWVVAEKKGRKVFSKGVWAPACTIDRIRIELEVERSTDRFSKRKAAVAKRRDAVQAEYVEDFTGAVLEFLAFHSSHADLARRLARVVADHATPVGSGTVARTKRIPVEKRAEAAAIAWMRHQTTAYDSMSIPRVKGKRREVRRTLSKRSHALLDAYRCGAPAPHQCPLQRALVLNLSEK
;
A
#
# COMPACT_ATOMS: atom_id res chain seq x y z
N CYS A 1 31.72 -27.46 -25.31
CA CYS A 1 30.52 -27.47 -24.45
C CYS A 1 30.66 -26.33 -23.46
N ILE A 2 30.02 -25.20 -23.73
CA ILE A 2 29.99 -24.04 -22.83
C ILE A 2 28.83 -24.31 -21.87
N ASN A 3 29.17 -24.42 -20.58
CA ASN A 3 28.17 -24.49 -19.48
C ASN A 3 27.32 -23.22 -19.49
N LEU A 4 26.15 -23.29 -20.05
CA LEU A 4 25.15 -22.22 -19.99
C LEU A 4 24.47 -22.32 -18.62
N GLU A 5 25.08 -21.68 -17.62
CA GLU A 5 24.34 -21.37 -16.38
C GLU A 5 23.14 -20.53 -16.74
N ASN A 6 21.97 -20.85 -16.21
CA ASN A 6 20.69 -20.13 -16.35
C ASN A 6 20.91 -18.61 -16.20
N ARG A 7 21.01 -17.87 -17.31
CA ARG A 7 21.31 -16.44 -17.30
C ARG A 7 20.02 -15.62 -17.45
N THR A 8 19.57 -15.07 -16.35
CA THR A 8 18.58 -13.98 -16.39
C THR A 8 19.28 -12.68 -16.72
N LEU A 9 19.11 -12.18 -17.95
CA LEU A 9 19.63 -10.89 -18.39
C LEU A 9 18.56 -9.80 -18.29
N SER A 10 18.96 -8.60 -17.88
CA SER A 10 18.05 -7.44 -17.73
C SER A 10 18.27 -6.44 -18.85
N PHE A 11 17.19 -6.01 -19.49
CA PHE A 11 17.17 -5.11 -20.62
C PHE A 11 16.13 -4.00 -20.45
N LEU A 12 16.32 -2.93 -21.22
CA LEU A 12 15.33 -1.90 -21.50
C LEU A 12 14.51 -2.28 -22.74
N PRO A 13 13.30 -1.74 -22.94
CA PRO A 13 12.59 -1.87 -24.20
C PRO A 13 13.43 -1.38 -25.37
N GLY A 14 13.42 -2.11 -26.48
CA GLY A 14 14.08 -1.71 -27.73
C GLY A 14 13.19 -0.79 -28.58
N PRO A 15 13.73 -0.32 -29.71
CA PRO A 15 12.99 0.58 -30.64
C PRO A 15 11.86 -0.11 -31.40
N THR A 16 11.91 -1.43 -31.54
CA THR A 16 10.88 -2.23 -32.22
C THR A 16 10.32 -3.32 -31.29
N PRO A 17 9.11 -3.87 -31.55
CA PRO A 17 8.45 -4.84 -30.67
C PRO A 17 9.30 -6.06 -30.30
N ASN A 18 10.16 -6.53 -31.23
CA ASN A 18 10.97 -7.74 -31.04
C ASN A 18 12.41 -7.43 -30.60
N THR A 19 12.70 -6.22 -30.16
CA THR A 19 14.03 -5.81 -29.77
C THR A 19 14.08 -5.38 -28.31
N VAL A 20 15.27 -5.54 -27.72
CA VAL A 20 15.60 -5.07 -26.38
C VAL A 20 16.91 -4.30 -26.43
N ARG A 21 17.14 -3.43 -25.45
CA ARG A 21 18.34 -2.60 -25.38
C ARG A 21 19.06 -2.86 -24.06
N SER A 22 20.39 -3.13 -24.12
CA SER A 22 21.20 -3.23 -22.93
C SER A 22 21.43 -1.86 -22.27
N ALA A 23 21.99 -1.87 -21.07
CA ALA A 23 22.37 -0.65 -20.36
C ALA A 23 23.37 0.21 -21.15
N ASP A 24 24.25 -0.43 -21.94
CA ASP A 24 25.26 0.22 -22.79
C ASP A 24 24.68 0.76 -24.12
N GLY A 25 23.36 0.67 -24.31
CA GLY A 25 22.67 1.17 -25.49
C GLY A 25 22.65 0.21 -26.70
N LYS A 26 23.30 -0.96 -26.62
CA LYS A 26 23.26 -1.95 -27.70
C LYS A 26 21.88 -2.57 -27.84
N VAL A 27 21.42 -2.70 -29.09
CA VAL A 27 20.14 -3.30 -29.43
C VAL A 27 20.33 -4.77 -29.78
N PHE A 28 19.49 -5.62 -29.20
CA PHE A 28 19.45 -7.06 -29.46
C PHE A 28 18.06 -7.44 -29.97
N THR A 29 18.02 -8.32 -30.96
CA THR A 29 16.76 -8.90 -31.44
C THR A 29 16.50 -10.20 -30.68
N ALA A 30 15.26 -10.37 -30.21
CA ALA A 30 14.87 -11.62 -29.54
C ALA A 30 14.97 -12.79 -30.53
N PRO A 31 15.43 -13.98 -30.09
CA PRO A 31 15.45 -15.17 -30.92
C PRO A 31 14.07 -15.49 -31.49
N LYS A 32 14.00 -16.00 -32.71
CA LYS A 32 12.73 -16.30 -33.43
C LYS A 32 11.81 -17.27 -32.64
N SER A 33 12.39 -18.15 -31.83
CA SER A 33 11.64 -19.11 -30.99
C SER A 33 11.17 -18.53 -29.66
N TRP A 34 11.52 -17.30 -29.36
CA TRP A 34 11.17 -16.63 -28.08
C TRP A 34 9.93 -15.76 -28.25
N VAL A 35 9.15 -15.70 -27.17
CA VAL A 35 7.93 -14.87 -27.09
C VAL A 35 8.02 -13.99 -25.85
N LEU A 36 7.47 -12.79 -25.93
CA LEU A 36 7.34 -11.89 -24.80
C LEU A 36 6.15 -12.29 -23.96
N LEU A 37 6.42 -12.77 -22.74
CA LEU A 37 5.40 -12.93 -21.71
C LEU A 37 5.12 -11.57 -21.07
N PRO A 38 3.90 -11.02 -21.21
CA PRO A 38 3.55 -9.75 -20.56
C PRO A 38 3.53 -9.89 -19.03
N PRO A 39 3.67 -8.76 -18.28
CA PRO A 39 3.53 -8.77 -16.83
C PRO A 39 2.08 -9.07 -16.43
N GLY A 40 1.89 -9.75 -15.29
CA GLY A 40 0.55 -10.07 -14.74
C GLY A 40 0.56 -11.32 -13.89
N ASP A 41 1.13 -12.42 -14.38
CA ASP A 41 1.25 -13.67 -13.63
C ASP A 41 2.64 -13.82 -13.00
N ALA A 42 2.73 -13.47 -11.70
CA ALA A 42 3.98 -13.55 -10.96
C ALA A 42 4.49 -14.99 -10.75
N ALA A 43 3.59 -15.98 -10.67
CA ALA A 43 3.96 -17.38 -10.50
C ALA A 43 4.55 -17.95 -11.80
N LEU A 44 3.89 -17.69 -12.93
CA LEU A 44 4.38 -18.06 -14.26
C LEU A 44 5.75 -17.40 -14.54
N THR A 45 5.85 -16.07 -14.35
CA THR A 45 7.10 -15.32 -14.55
C THR A 45 8.26 -15.88 -13.72
N ARG A 46 8.02 -16.21 -12.45
CA ARG A 46 9.06 -16.77 -11.56
C ARG A 46 9.54 -18.15 -12.01
N ARG A 47 8.61 -19.02 -12.42
CA ARG A 47 8.95 -20.36 -12.90
C ARG A 47 9.71 -20.30 -14.23
N ILE A 48 9.33 -19.41 -15.14
CA ILE A 48 10.06 -19.21 -16.39
C ILE A 48 11.50 -18.75 -16.13
N LYS A 49 11.68 -17.77 -15.24
CA LYS A 49 13.02 -17.32 -14.85
C LYS A 49 13.88 -18.42 -14.21
N ALA A 50 13.27 -19.38 -13.52
CA ALA A 50 13.95 -20.51 -12.91
C ALA A 50 14.21 -21.67 -13.90
N ALA A 51 13.49 -21.71 -15.00
CA ALA A 51 13.53 -22.84 -15.95
C ALA A 51 14.65 -22.74 -16.98
N GLY A 52 15.24 -21.56 -17.20
CA GLY A 52 16.31 -21.40 -18.18
C GLY A 52 16.56 -19.94 -18.58
N ASP A 53 17.18 -19.80 -19.75
CA ASP A 53 17.54 -18.50 -20.28
C ASP A 53 16.32 -17.61 -20.52
N CYS A 54 16.38 -16.39 -20.02
CA CYS A 54 15.35 -15.40 -20.23
C CYS A 54 15.87 -13.97 -20.19
N TRP A 55 15.19 -13.08 -20.88
CA TRP A 55 15.48 -11.65 -20.88
C TRP A 55 14.36 -10.90 -20.16
N VAL A 56 14.68 -10.28 -19.05
CA VAL A 56 13.74 -9.46 -18.28
C VAL A 56 13.72 -8.05 -18.86
N VAL A 57 12.58 -7.58 -19.29
CA VAL A 57 12.44 -6.23 -19.85
C VAL A 57 11.75 -5.34 -18.82
N ALA A 58 12.41 -4.24 -18.46
CA ALA A 58 11.89 -3.26 -17.53
C ALA A 58 12.25 -1.83 -17.96
N GLU A 59 11.37 -0.89 -17.66
CA GLU A 59 11.55 0.53 -17.94
C GLU A 59 11.54 1.34 -16.66
N LYS A 60 12.54 2.19 -16.47
CA LYS A 60 12.61 3.11 -15.33
C LYS A 60 11.94 4.44 -15.71
N LYS A 61 10.89 4.81 -14.97
CA LYS A 61 10.21 6.12 -15.08
C LYS A 61 10.32 6.87 -13.76
N GLY A 62 11.19 7.85 -13.70
CA GLY A 62 11.52 8.56 -12.47
C GLY A 62 12.14 7.61 -11.44
N ARG A 63 11.51 7.49 -10.26
CA ARG A 63 11.96 6.60 -9.18
C ARG A 63 11.38 5.18 -9.26
N LYS A 64 10.46 4.92 -10.18
CA LYS A 64 9.75 3.64 -10.30
C LYS A 64 10.28 2.82 -11.46
N VAL A 65 10.32 1.49 -11.28
CA VAL A 65 10.67 0.52 -12.32
C VAL A 65 9.40 -0.23 -12.71
N PHE A 66 9.07 -0.22 -14.01
CA PHE A 66 7.92 -0.88 -14.58
C PHE A 66 8.36 -2.09 -15.39
N SER A 67 7.87 -3.27 -15.03
CA SER A 67 8.09 -4.48 -15.82
C SER A 67 7.33 -4.38 -17.15
N LYS A 68 8.00 -4.70 -18.25
CA LYS A 68 7.41 -4.82 -19.58
C LYS A 68 7.18 -6.26 -20.00
N GLY A 69 7.76 -7.20 -19.27
CA GLY A 69 7.61 -8.63 -19.51
C GLY A 69 8.93 -9.39 -19.45
N VAL A 70 8.86 -10.63 -19.88
CA VAL A 70 10.02 -11.54 -19.96
C VAL A 70 10.01 -12.24 -21.31
N TRP A 71 11.10 -12.12 -22.06
CA TRP A 71 11.35 -12.94 -23.24
C TRP A 71 11.89 -14.28 -22.82
N ALA A 72 11.30 -15.36 -23.32
CA ALA A 72 11.75 -16.72 -23.09
C ALA A 72 11.29 -17.63 -24.25
N PRO A 73 11.85 -18.86 -24.39
CA PRO A 73 11.39 -19.81 -25.40
C PRO A 73 9.90 -20.09 -25.28
N ALA A 74 9.17 -20.02 -26.41
CA ALA A 74 7.72 -20.23 -26.44
C ALA A 74 7.33 -21.59 -25.82
N CYS A 75 8.04 -22.66 -26.15
CA CYS A 75 7.81 -24.01 -25.60
C CYS A 75 7.93 -24.06 -24.08
N THR A 76 8.88 -23.31 -23.49
CA THR A 76 9.05 -23.23 -22.03
C THR A 76 7.88 -22.50 -21.38
N ILE A 77 7.44 -21.39 -21.98
CA ILE A 77 6.28 -20.63 -21.49
C ILE A 77 5.02 -21.50 -21.53
N ASP A 78 4.76 -22.18 -22.62
CA ASP A 78 3.53 -22.98 -22.81
C ASP A 78 3.53 -24.20 -21.88
N ARG A 79 4.64 -24.92 -21.77
CA ARG A 79 4.78 -26.03 -20.82
C ARG A 79 4.48 -25.58 -19.39
N ILE A 80 5.13 -24.50 -18.91
CA ILE A 80 4.96 -24.05 -17.54
C ILE A 80 3.54 -23.49 -17.31
N ARG A 81 2.92 -22.91 -18.35
CA ARG A 81 1.53 -22.43 -18.28
C ARG A 81 0.59 -23.62 -18.06
N ILE A 82 0.71 -24.68 -18.82
CA ILE A 82 -0.09 -25.90 -18.68
C ILE A 82 0.11 -26.51 -17.28
N GLU A 83 1.36 -26.67 -16.83
CA GLU A 83 1.66 -27.18 -15.49
C GLU A 83 0.98 -26.34 -14.38
N LEU A 84 1.00 -25.01 -14.52
CA LEU A 84 0.36 -24.12 -13.57
C LEU A 84 -1.17 -24.20 -13.62
N GLU A 85 -1.76 -24.36 -14.79
CA GLU A 85 -3.21 -24.53 -14.94
C GLU A 85 -3.68 -25.82 -14.27
N VAL A 86 -2.97 -26.92 -14.50
CA VAL A 86 -3.24 -28.20 -13.82
C VAL A 86 -3.08 -28.04 -12.30
N GLU A 87 -2.01 -27.39 -11.80
CA GLU A 87 -1.86 -27.17 -10.36
C GLU A 87 -3.01 -26.33 -9.79
N ARG A 88 -3.39 -25.25 -10.50
CA ARG A 88 -4.44 -24.31 -10.07
C ARG A 88 -5.85 -24.91 -10.07
N SER A 89 -6.09 -25.92 -10.91
CA SER A 89 -7.36 -26.65 -10.97
C SER A 89 -7.55 -27.62 -9.79
N THR A 90 -6.50 -27.91 -9.02
CA THR A 90 -6.57 -28.86 -7.92
C THR A 90 -7.26 -28.27 -6.67
N ASP A 91 -8.04 -29.11 -5.98
CA ASP A 91 -8.63 -28.76 -4.68
C ASP A 91 -7.58 -28.37 -3.63
N ARG A 92 -6.41 -29.02 -3.70
CA ARG A 92 -5.28 -28.71 -2.82
C ARG A 92 -4.81 -27.26 -2.99
N PHE A 93 -4.75 -26.78 -4.23
CA PHE A 93 -4.38 -25.39 -4.51
C PHE A 93 -5.43 -24.41 -3.98
N SER A 94 -6.72 -24.68 -4.22
CA SER A 94 -7.81 -23.83 -3.75
C SER A 94 -7.85 -23.75 -2.22
N LYS A 95 -7.72 -24.88 -1.52
CA LYS A 95 -7.63 -24.95 -0.05
C LYS A 95 -6.42 -24.18 0.50
N ARG A 96 -5.24 -24.34 -0.13
CA ARG A 96 -4.02 -23.59 0.25
C ARG A 96 -4.21 -22.09 0.04
N LYS A 97 -4.79 -21.67 -1.07
CA LYS A 97 -5.07 -20.25 -1.36
C LYS A 97 -6.04 -19.65 -0.34
N ALA A 98 -7.12 -20.39 0.00
CA ALA A 98 -8.07 -19.96 1.03
C ALA A 98 -7.43 -19.86 2.41
N ALA A 99 -6.59 -20.81 2.80
CA ALA A 99 -5.87 -20.78 4.08
C ALA A 99 -4.91 -19.57 4.16
N VAL A 100 -4.19 -19.27 3.08
CA VAL A 100 -3.30 -18.10 3.01
C VAL A 100 -4.11 -16.79 3.09
N ALA A 101 -5.25 -16.71 2.41
CA ALA A 101 -6.15 -15.56 2.49
C ALA A 101 -6.65 -15.37 3.92
N LYS A 102 -7.19 -16.43 4.55
CA LYS A 102 -7.67 -16.41 5.94
C LYS A 102 -6.59 -15.96 6.93
N ARG A 103 -5.35 -16.49 6.79
CA ARG A 103 -4.23 -16.08 7.63
C ARG A 103 -3.88 -14.60 7.45
N ARG A 104 -3.89 -14.11 6.20
CA ARG A 104 -3.62 -12.70 5.91
C ARG A 104 -4.68 -11.80 6.52
N ASP A 105 -5.95 -12.20 6.43
CA ASP A 105 -7.07 -11.42 6.97
C ASP A 105 -7.03 -11.41 8.52
N ALA A 106 -6.66 -12.53 9.15
CA ALA A 106 -6.45 -12.58 10.60
C ALA A 106 -5.32 -11.64 11.06
N VAL A 107 -4.16 -11.68 10.40
CA VAL A 107 -3.03 -10.77 10.69
C VAL A 107 -3.42 -9.31 10.45
N GLN A 108 -4.27 -9.04 9.45
CA GLN A 108 -4.78 -7.69 9.21
C GLN A 108 -5.73 -7.24 10.32
N ALA A 109 -6.63 -8.11 10.79
CA ALA A 109 -7.56 -7.80 11.87
C ALA A 109 -6.80 -7.50 13.18
N GLU A 110 -5.87 -8.37 13.57
CA GLU A 110 -4.98 -8.16 14.71
C GLU A 110 -4.26 -6.81 14.64
N TYR A 111 -3.68 -6.50 13.47
CA TYR A 111 -3.00 -5.22 13.27
C TYR A 111 -3.92 -4.01 13.42
N VAL A 112 -5.18 -4.09 12.96
CA VAL A 112 -6.18 -3.01 13.10
C VAL A 112 -6.55 -2.84 14.58
N GLU A 113 -6.66 -3.93 15.32
CA GLU A 113 -6.96 -3.92 16.74
C GLU A 113 -5.84 -3.28 17.57
N ASP A 114 -4.59 -3.71 17.36
CA ASP A 114 -3.40 -3.10 17.97
C ASP A 114 -3.31 -1.61 17.66
N PHE A 115 -3.54 -1.23 16.42
CA PHE A 115 -3.50 0.17 16.03
C PHE A 115 -4.61 0.99 16.65
N THR A 116 -5.81 0.41 16.80
CA THR A 116 -6.94 1.05 17.50
C THR A 116 -6.60 1.28 18.97
N GLY A 117 -5.97 0.29 19.63
CA GLY A 117 -5.45 0.42 21.00
C GLY A 117 -4.47 1.59 21.13
N ALA A 118 -3.48 1.66 20.23
CA ALA A 118 -2.51 2.75 20.23
C ALA A 118 -3.14 4.13 20.00
N VAL A 119 -4.21 4.21 19.20
CA VAL A 119 -4.96 5.46 19.02
C VAL A 119 -5.71 5.83 20.30
N LEU A 120 -6.33 4.86 21.00
CA LEU A 120 -6.99 5.09 22.29
C LEU A 120 -6.02 5.63 23.34
N GLU A 121 -4.83 5.04 23.43
CA GLU A 121 -3.76 5.51 24.33
C GLU A 121 -3.34 6.94 24.01
N PHE A 122 -3.15 7.26 22.73
CA PHE A 122 -2.85 8.63 22.30
C PHE A 122 -3.96 9.61 22.65
N LEU A 123 -5.22 9.25 22.46
CA LEU A 123 -6.36 10.12 22.78
C LEU A 123 -6.40 10.46 24.26
N ALA A 124 -6.18 9.47 25.15
CA ALA A 124 -6.12 9.63 26.62
C ALA A 124 -7.28 10.48 27.18
N PHE A 125 -8.50 10.28 26.67
CA PHE A 125 -9.67 11.05 27.10
C PHE A 125 -10.07 10.68 28.54
N HIS A 126 -10.61 11.65 29.25
CA HIS A 126 -11.21 11.42 30.57
C HIS A 126 -12.32 10.36 30.49
N SER A 127 -12.56 9.64 31.58
CA SER A 127 -13.53 8.52 31.65
C SER A 127 -14.96 8.92 31.21
N SER A 128 -15.36 10.16 31.46
CA SER A 128 -16.66 10.72 30.99
C SER A 128 -16.81 10.74 29.46
N HIS A 129 -15.71 10.67 28.73
CA HIS A 129 -15.66 10.68 27.26
C HIS A 129 -15.16 9.36 26.66
N ALA A 130 -15.15 8.26 27.43
CA ALA A 130 -14.61 6.98 27.01
C ALA A 130 -15.30 6.41 25.75
N ASP A 131 -16.62 6.57 25.62
CA ASP A 131 -17.35 6.11 24.45
C ASP A 131 -16.97 6.91 23.18
N LEU A 132 -16.79 8.20 23.33
CA LEU A 132 -16.33 9.06 22.24
C LEU A 132 -14.92 8.68 21.80
N ALA A 133 -14.03 8.39 22.76
CA ALA A 133 -12.67 7.93 22.49
C ALA A 133 -12.67 6.63 21.69
N ARG A 134 -13.45 5.63 22.11
CA ARG A 134 -13.57 4.34 21.41
C ARG A 134 -14.08 4.51 19.98
N ARG A 135 -15.10 5.33 19.78
CA ARG A 135 -15.65 5.64 18.45
C ARG A 135 -14.63 6.33 17.56
N LEU A 136 -13.95 7.35 18.08
CA LEU A 136 -12.91 8.08 17.35
C LEU A 136 -11.74 7.18 16.98
N ALA A 137 -11.25 6.36 17.91
CA ALA A 137 -10.16 5.44 17.65
C ALA A 137 -10.48 4.45 16.53
N ARG A 138 -11.68 3.89 16.52
CA ARG A 138 -12.14 2.98 15.46
C ARG A 138 -12.19 3.66 14.10
N VAL A 139 -12.81 4.84 14.02
CA VAL A 139 -12.90 5.60 12.75
C VAL A 139 -11.52 6.00 12.23
N VAL A 140 -10.61 6.43 13.10
CA VAL A 140 -9.22 6.74 12.73
C VAL A 140 -8.49 5.49 12.24
N ALA A 141 -8.64 4.35 12.91
CA ALA A 141 -8.02 3.10 12.50
C ALA A 141 -8.58 2.61 11.15
N ASP A 142 -9.88 2.63 10.96
CA ASP A 142 -10.54 2.27 9.70
C ASP A 142 -10.06 3.13 8.52
N HIS A 143 -9.84 4.42 8.76
CA HIS A 143 -9.32 5.34 7.74
C HIS A 143 -7.83 5.12 7.45
N ALA A 144 -7.02 4.81 8.46
CA ALA A 144 -5.57 4.74 8.36
C ALA A 144 -5.03 3.37 7.93
N THR A 145 -5.79 2.28 8.09
CA THR A 145 -5.31 0.90 7.92
C THR A 145 -5.81 0.13 6.69
N PRO A 146 -6.42 0.70 5.64
CA PRO A 146 -6.88 -0.07 4.49
C PRO A 146 -5.78 -0.93 3.87
N VAL A 147 -6.12 -2.13 3.41
CA VAL A 147 -5.18 -3.04 2.75
C VAL A 147 -4.65 -2.41 1.46
N GLY A 148 -3.32 -2.43 1.28
CA GLY A 148 -2.68 -1.88 0.07
C GLY A 148 -2.44 -0.37 0.10
N SER A 149 -2.91 0.36 1.11
CA SER A 149 -2.57 1.77 1.25
C SER A 149 -1.13 1.95 1.74
N GLY A 150 -0.40 2.87 1.12
CA GLY A 150 0.92 3.31 1.59
C GLY A 150 0.86 4.27 2.77
N THR A 151 -0.14 4.15 3.64
CA THR A 151 -0.38 5.06 4.76
C THR A 151 0.69 4.94 5.84
N VAL A 152 0.84 6.01 6.62
CA VAL A 152 1.77 6.09 7.77
C VAL A 152 1.51 4.96 8.78
N ALA A 153 0.27 4.51 8.92
CA ALA A 153 -0.10 3.43 9.82
C ALA A 153 0.66 2.11 9.57
N ARG A 154 1.07 1.82 8.34
CA ARG A 154 1.69 0.53 7.98
C ARG A 154 3.21 0.51 7.97
N THR A 155 3.88 1.64 8.12
CA THR A 155 5.35 1.66 8.14
C THR A 155 5.89 1.07 9.44
N LYS A 156 6.84 0.12 9.33
CA LYS A 156 7.54 -0.44 10.50
C LYS A 156 8.70 0.42 11.00
N ARG A 157 9.04 1.51 10.27
CA ARG A 157 10.15 2.40 10.62
C ARG A 157 9.83 3.40 11.72
N ILE A 158 8.54 3.61 11.98
CA ILE A 158 8.05 4.58 12.97
C ILE A 158 7.30 3.78 14.05
N PRO A 159 7.53 4.01 15.34
CA PRO A 159 6.79 3.39 16.44
C PRO A 159 5.28 3.55 16.28
N VAL A 160 4.51 2.58 16.78
CA VAL A 160 3.04 2.55 16.57
C VAL A 160 2.36 3.76 17.21
N GLU A 161 2.85 4.23 18.35
CA GLU A 161 2.35 5.39 19.09
C GLU A 161 2.46 6.67 18.25
N LYS A 162 3.61 6.87 17.60
CA LYS A 162 3.83 8.01 16.69
C LYS A 162 2.99 7.93 15.41
N ARG A 163 2.70 6.73 14.96
CA ARG A 163 1.80 6.50 13.81
C ARG A 163 0.36 6.78 14.20
N ALA A 164 -0.07 6.36 15.39
CA ALA A 164 -1.39 6.61 15.94
C ALA A 164 -1.65 8.11 16.11
N GLU A 165 -0.72 8.84 16.75
CA GLU A 165 -0.75 10.30 16.84
C GLU A 165 -0.90 10.96 15.47
N ALA A 166 -0.01 10.59 14.51
CA ALA A 166 -0.02 11.16 13.17
C ALA A 166 -1.34 10.88 12.42
N ALA A 167 -1.91 9.69 12.59
CA ALA A 167 -3.18 9.30 11.97
C ALA A 167 -4.36 10.05 12.57
N ALA A 168 -4.44 10.15 13.89
CA ALA A 168 -5.49 10.89 14.59
C ALA A 168 -5.48 12.38 14.20
N ILE A 169 -4.31 13.02 14.25
CA ILE A 169 -4.17 14.42 13.86
C ILE A 169 -4.42 14.64 12.37
N ALA A 170 -4.04 13.69 11.50
CA ALA A 170 -4.38 13.78 10.08
C ALA A 170 -5.88 13.65 9.86
N TRP A 171 -6.54 12.68 10.47
CA TRP A 171 -7.99 12.50 10.38
C TRP A 171 -8.74 13.76 10.87
N MET A 172 -8.39 14.27 12.05
CA MET A 172 -9.00 15.49 12.58
C MET A 172 -8.83 16.67 11.63
N ARG A 173 -7.64 16.86 11.05
CA ARG A 173 -7.40 17.95 10.10
C ARG A 173 -8.35 17.87 8.91
N HIS A 174 -8.60 16.69 8.37
CA HIS A 174 -9.50 16.51 7.23
C HIS A 174 -10.97 16.61 7.61
N GLN A 175 -11.36 16.05 8.75
CA GLN A 175 -12.76 15.89 9.13
C GLN A 175 -13.31 17.04 9.98
N THR A 176 -12.47 17.75 10.72
CA THR A 176 -12.90 18.81 11.64
C THR A 176 -12.55 20.22 11.17
N THR A 177 -11.90 20.34 10.00
CA THR A 177 -11.50 21.65 9.44
C THR A 177 -11.78 21.71 7.95
N ALA A 178 -11.74 22.91 7.38
CA ALA A 178 -11.89 23.12 5.94
C ALA A 178 -10.60 22.82 5.13
N TYR A 179 -9.68 21.97 5.64
CA TYR A 179 -8.37 21.77 5.02
C TYR A 179 -8.45 21.32 3.56
N ASP A 180 -9.39 20.46 3.22
CA ASP A 180 -9.53 19.89 1.86
C ASP A 180 -10.04 20.92 0.84
N SER A 181 -10.79 21.92 1.29
CA SER A 181 -11.29 23.02 0.46
C SER A 181 -10.42 24.30 0.53
N MET A 182 -9.33 24.28 1.32
CA MET A 182 -8.43 25.42 1.43
C MET A 182 -7.62 25.66 0.15
N SER A 183 -7.69 26.86 -0.39
CA SER A 183 -6.73 27.35 -1.38
C SER A 183 -5.41 27.72 -0.71
N ILE A 184 -4.40 26.85 -0.81
CA ILE A 184 -3.08 27.08 -0.22
C ILE A 184 -2.11 27.45 -1.34
N PRO A 185 -1.47 28.64 -1.29
CA PRO A 185 -0.49 29.05 -2.28
C PRO A 185 0.62 28.02 -2.47
N ARG A 186 1.08 27.83 -3.73
CA ARG A 186 2.16 26.88 -4.09
C ARG A 186 3.55 27.42 -3.73
N VAL A 187 3.69 28.09 -2.58
CA VAL A 187 4.95 28.59 -2.04
C VAL A 187 5.58 27.51 -1.16
N LYS A 188 6.91 27.35 -1.27
CA LYS A 188 7.67 26.37 -0.48
C LYS A 188 7.43 26.60 1.03
N GLY A 189 7.03 25.56 1.74
CA GLY A 189 6.79 25.62 3.19
C GLY A 189 5.36 26.01 3.61
N LYS A 190 4.56 26.69 2.78
CA LYS A 190 3.24 27.21 3.15
C LYS A 190 2.25 26.09 3.56
N ARG A 191 2.23 24.99 2.84
CA ARG A 191 1.42 23.80 3.22
C ARG A 191 1.85 23.21 4.56
N ARG A 192 3.16 23.28 4.89
CA ARG A 192 3.68 22.80 6.17
C ARG A 192 3.23 23.68 7.33
N GLU A 193 3.24 24.98 7.12
CA GLU A 193 2.77 25.98 8.08
C GLU A 193 1.28 25.78 8.40
N VAL A 194 0.43 25.71 7.38
CA VAL A 194 -1.00 25.45 7.53
C VAL A 194 -1.25 24.16 8.32
N ARG A 195 -0.59 23.04 7.94
CA ARG A 195 -0.73 21.78 8.68
C ARG A 195 -0.31 21.89 10.14
N ARG A 196 0.74 22.66 10.44
CA ARG A 196 1.18 22.88 11.82
C ARG A 196 0.13 23.64 12.62
N THR A 197 -0.46 24.69 12.04
CA THR A 197 -1.53 25.47 12.68
C THR A 197 -2.75 24.61 12.96
N LEU A 198 -3.19 23.81 11.98
CA LEU A 198 -4.34 22.91 12.14
C LEU A 198 -4.04 21.79 13.15
N SER A 199 -2.80 21.27 13.21
CA SER A 199 -2.39 20.30 14.21
C SER A 199 -2.51 20.88 15.62
N LYS A 200 -2.06 22.13 15.85
CA LYS A 200 -2.23 22.79 17.16
C LYS A 200 -3.70 22.91 17.57
N ARG A 201 -4.59 23.24 16.63
CA ARG A 201 -6.05 23.29 16.89
C ARG A 201 -6.60 21.91 17.25
N SER A 202 -6.14 20.86 16.55
CA SER A 202 -6.54 19.48 16.85
C SER A 202 -6.11 19.07 18.25
N HIS A 203 -4.86 19.36 18.66
CA HIS A 203 -4.40 19.07 20.01
C HIS A 203 -5.21 19.83 21.06
N ALA A 204 -5.44 21.13 20.89
CA ALA A 204 -6.23 21.92 21.83
C ALA A 204 -7.67 21.36 22.01
N LEU A 205 -8.26 20.87 20.92
CA LEU A 205 -9.58 20.21 21.01
C LEU A 205 -9.51 18.89 21.76
N LEU A 206 -8.47 18.06 21.55
CA LEU A 206 -8.27 16.81 22.28
C LEU A 206 -8.01 17.06 23.78
N ASP A 207 -7.25 18.11 24.10
CA ASP A 207 -6.92 18.45 25.50
C ASP A 207 -8.18 18.79 26.33
N ALA A 208 -9.19 19.42 25.73
CA ALA A 208 -10.47 19.63 26.38
C ALA A 208 -11.14 18.31 26.81
N TYR A 209 -11.11 17.28 25.96
CA TYR A 209 -11.62 15.95 26.29
C TYR A 209 -10.75 15.18 27.28
N ARG A 210 -9.46 15.38 27.28
CA ARG A 210 -8.51 14.83 28.25
C ARG A 210 -8.77 15.33 29.67
N CYS A 211 -9.06 16.63 29.78
CA CYS A 211 -9.38 17.28 31.06
C CYS A 211 -10.82 16.99 31.54
N GLY A 212 -11.61 16.24 30.81
CA GLY A 212 -13.01 15.95 31.18
C GLY A 212 -13.95 17.14 31.07
N ALA A 213 -13.54 18.22 30.36
CA ALA A 213 -14.40 19.37 30.14
C ALA A 213 -15.65 18.98 29.34
N PRO A 214 -16.82 19.59 29.62
CA PRO A 214 -18.01 19.38 28.82
C PRO A 214 -17.72 19.71 27.35
N ALA A 215 -18.25 18.90 26.45
CA ALA A 215 -18.02 19.12 25.03
C ALA A 215 -18.54 20.51 24.62
N PRO A 216 -17.78 21.28 23.83
CA PRO A 216 -18.26 22.57 23.33
C PRO A 216 -19.57 22.40 22.54
N HIS A 217 -20.47 23.36 22.68
CA HIS A 217 -21.67 23.40 21.85
C HIS A 217 -21.26 23.38 20.36
N GLN A 218 -21.85 22.49 19.55
CA GLN A 218 -21.49 22.26 18.15
C GLN A 218 -20.02 21.81 17.93
N CYS A 219 -19.48 20.97 18.81
CA CYS A 219 -18.12 20.46 18.69
C CYS A 219 -17.85 19.86 17.30
N PRO A 220 -16.84 20.34 16.56
CA PRO A 220 -16.54 19.85 15.22
C PRO A 220 -16.14 18.36 15.21
N LEU A 221 -15.55 17.85 16.30
CA LEU A 221 -15.21 16.43 16.43
C LEU A 221 -16.47 15.56 16.51
N GLN A 222 -17.45 15.93 17.33
CA GLN A 222 -18.71 15.18 17.45
C GLN A 222 -19.49 15.20 16.14
N ARG A 223 -19.57 16.35 15.48
CA ARG A 223 -20.21 16.47 14.16
C ARG A 223 -19.55 15.57 13.12
N ALA A 224 -18.23 15.57 13.05
CA ALA A 224 -17.47 14.72 12.14
C ALA A 224 -17.73 13.22 12.38
N LEU A 225 -17.83 12.80 13.64
CA LEU A 225 -18.14 11.40 13.99
C LEU A 225 -19.57 10.99 13.62
N VAL A 226 -20.53 11.89 13.73
CA VAL A 226 -21.92 11.63 13.29
C VAL A 226 -21.97 11.44 11.77
N LEU A 227 -21.34 12.32 11.00
CA LEU A 227 -21.30 12.23 9.54
C LEU A 227 -20.64 10.94 9.05
N ASN A 228 -19.50 10.54 9.64
CA ASN A 228 -18.80 9.30 9.27
C ASN A 228 -19.59 8.01 9.61
N LEU A 229 -20.59 8.08 10.47
CA LEU A 229 -21.48 6.94 10.77
C LEU A 229 -22.64 6.83 9.79
N SER A 230 -23.02 7.95 9.15
CA SER A 230 -24.11 8.00 8.18
C SER A 230 -23.71 7.55 6.77
N GLU A 231 -22.39 7.48 6.48
CA GLU A 231 -21.83 7.10 5.19
C GLU A 231 -21.47 5.59 5.09
N LYS A 232 -21.69 4.80 6.13
CA LYS A 232 -21.48 3.33 6.18
C LYS A 232 -22.81 2.59 6.29
#